data_7bac4971d3cc947ac3a74c8b3468b81f
#
_entry.id   7bac4971d3cc947ac3a74c8b3468b81f
#
_cell.length_a   1.000
_cell.length_b   1.000
_cell.length_c   1.000
_cell.angle_alpha   90.00
_cell.angle_beta   90.00
_cell.angle_gamma   90.00
#
_symmetry.space_group_name_H-M   'P 1'
#
loop_
_entity.id
_entity.type
_entity.pdbx_description
1 polymer ?
#
loop_
_entity_poly.entity_id
_entity_poly.type
_entity_poly.pdbx_seq_one_letter_code
_entity_poly.pdbx_strand_id
1 'polypeptide(L)'
;MKKKYAGLFAVLFAATVLTATAADWYAPQEPFAVYGNTYYVGTGGISAVLITSSAGHVLIDGGAPKSPRQIVEHIRKLGFKVEDIRYILNSHAHHDHAGGIPELQKLSGATVLASPDSLEVIASGQPDRADPQFPHLEAMAPVAKVRVVHDGEVVRLGPIVLKAHFTPGHTKGGTSWTWQSTENGRVANMVYADSLYAMSGDGVRFSANPAYPDALAAVEGSIARIESIECDVLVAAHPELGGLWERKARQPARGNAAFIDRDACRNYAAKARNWLAKTLAEDAAAARAGTARK
;
A
#
# COMPACT_ATOMS: atom_id res chain seq x y z
N MET A 1 -49.18 55.57 6.18
CA MET A 1 -49.01 54.11 5.86
C MET A 1 -47.63 53.91 5.25
N LYS A 2 -46.69 53.39 6.04
CA LYS A 2 -45.30 53.08 5.59
C LYS A 2 -45.16 51.53 5.43
N LYS A 3 -45.06 51.11 4.16
CA LYS A 3 -44.81 49.69 3.84
C LYS A 3 -43.32 49.36 4.09
N LYS A 4 -43.04 48.42 5.00
CA LYS A 4 -41.71 47.82 5.21
C LYS A 4 -41.54 46.67 4.22
N TYR A 5 -40.52 46.73 3.36
CA TYR A 5 -40.07 45.58 2.56
C TYR A 5 -39.01 44.87 3.35
N ALA A 6 -39.29 43.60 3.71
CA ALA A 6 -38.30 42.68 4.25
C ALA A 6 -37.61 41.96 3.07
N GLY A 7 -36.37 42.27 2.83
CA GLY A 7 -35.53 41.56 1.85
C GLY A 7 -35.03 40.23 2.44
N LEU A 8 -35.41 39.17 1.79
CA LEU A 8 -34.92 37.82 2.09
C LEU A 8 -33.58 37.63 1.38
N PHE A 9 -32.48 37.63 2.13
CA PHE A 9 -31.17 37.25 1.60
C PHE A 9 -31.04 35.72 1.60
N ALA A 10 -31.12 35.10 0.43
CA ALA A 10 -30.78 33.70 0.26
C ALA A 10 -29.26 33.57 0.17
N VAL A 11 -28.63 32.97 1.19
CA VAL A 11 -27.23 32.58 1.18
C VAL A 11 -27.13 31.27 0.42
N LEU A 12 -26.64 31.31 -0.82
CA LEU A 12 -26.26 30.13 -1.57
C LEU A 12 -24.95 29.56 -0.96
N PHE A 13 -25.07 28.45 -0.28
CA PHE A 13 -23.90 27.60 0.04
C PHE A 13 -23.46 26.87 -1.24
N ALA A 14 -22.41 27.37 -1.88
CA ALA A 14 -21.71 26.60 -2.92
C ALA A 14 -20.96 25.45 -2.24
N ALA A 15 -21.51 24.24 -2.35
CA ALA A 15 -20.80 23.03 -1.99
C ALA A 15 -19.66 22.84 -3.02
N THR A 16 -18.44 23.17 -2.64
CA THR A 16 -17.23 22.76 -3.39
C THR A 16 -17.11 21.25 -3.27
N VAL A 17 -17.49 20.55 -4.34
CA VAL A 17 -17.15 19.12 -4.52
C VAL A 17 -15.64 19.10 -4.70
N LEU A 18 -14.89 18.72 -3.66
CA LEU A 18 -13.49 18.29 -3.80
C LEU A 18 -13.52 17.02 -4.63
N THR A 19 -13.23 17.13 -5.91
CA THR A 19 -12.82 16.00 -6.72
C THR A 19 -11.48 15.51 -6.12
N ALA A 20 -11.49 14.34 -5.53
CA ALA A 20 -10.24 13.65 -5.18
C ALA A 20 -9.48 13.44 -6.50
N THR A 21 -8.46 14.26 -6.75
CA THR A 21 -7.50 14.02 -7.83
C THR A 21 -6.81 12.70 -7.49
N ALA A 22 -6.65 11.81 -8.49
CA ALA A 22 -5.83 10.61 -8.35
C ALA A 22 -4.48 11.02 -7.73
N ALA A 23 -4.05 10.33 -6.67
CA ALA A 23 -2.81 10.66 -6.00
C ALA A 23 -1.67 10.61 -7.02
N ASP A 24 -0.85 11.66 -7.06
CA ASP A 24 0.35 11.66 -7.91
C ASP A 24 1.37 10.67 -7.32
N TRP A 25 1.56 9.54 -7.99
CA TRP A 25 2.49 8.50 -7.55
C TRP A 25 3.93 8.98 -7.41
N TYR A 26 4.28 10.07 -8.04
CA TYR A 26 5.61 10.66 -8.01
C TYR A 26 5.70 11.95 -7.17
N ALA A 27 4.61 12.32 -6.50
CA ALA A 27 4.58 13.53 -5.69
C ALA A 27 5.80 13.59 -4.76
N PRO A 28 6.54 14.72 -4.72
CA PRO A 28 7.67 14.88 -3.85
C PRO A 28 7.27 14.72 -2.37
N GLN A 29 8.06 13.95 -1.63
CA GLN A 29 7.91 13.76 -0.20
C GLN A 29 9.28 13.71 0.45
N GLU A 30 9.47 14.43 1.54
CA GLU A 30 10.69 14.30 2.33
C GLU A 30 10.68 13.00 3.14
N PRO A 31 11.82 12.30 3.27
CA PRO A 31 11.91 11.12 4.10
C PRO A 31 11.80 11.48 5.59
N PHE A 32 11.28 10.56 6.39
CA PHE A 32 11.14 10.78 7.82
C PHE A 32 11.19 9.47 8.63
N ALA A 33 11.60 9.57 9.90
CA ALA A 33 11.48 8.47 10.84
C ALA A 33 10.00 8.25 11.15
N VAL A 34 9.55 6.98 11.06
CA VAL A 34 8.21 6.55 11.47
C VAL A 34 8.25 6.14 12.94
N TYR A 35 9.08 5.13 13.27
CA TYR A 35 9.27 4.68 14.65
C TYR A 35 10.55 3.85 14.79
N GLY A 36 11.37 4.16 15.80
CA GLY A 36 12.63 3.44 16.07
C GLY A 36 13.54 3.37 14.82
N ASN A 37 13.79 2.16 14.34
CA ASN A 37 14.63 1.90 13.17
C ASN A 37 13.87 1.84 11.83
N THR A 38 12.65 2.36 11.78
CA THR A 38 11.76 2.34 10.62
C THR A 38 11.57 3.73 10.04
N TYR A 39 11.80 3.86 8.73
CA TYR A 39 11.77 5.13 8.00
C TYR A 39 10.87 5.05 6.78
N TYR A 40 10.10 6.10 6.51
CA TYR A 40 9.40 6.29 5.25
C TYR A 40 10.38 6.87 4.22
N VAL A 41 10.51 6.19 3.09
CA VAL A 41 11.41 6.60 1.99
C VAL A 41 10.70 6.67 0.63
N GLY A 42 9.37 6.44 0.61
CA GLY A 42 8.52 6.49 -0.58
C GLY A 42 8.25 7.91 -1.08
N THR A 43 7.32 8.01 -2.00
CA THR A 43 6.80 9.27 -2.56
C THR A 43 5.55 9.75 -1.82
N GLY A 44 4.94 10.84 -2.25
CA GLY A 44 3.69 11.32 -1.67
C GLY A 44 2.48 10.39 -1.91
N GLY A 45 2.48 9.60 -3.00
CA GLY A 45 1.36 8.73 -3.37
C GLY A 45 1.62 7.24 -3.15
N ILE A 46 2.90 6.79 -3.12
CA ILE A 46 3.26 5.37 -2.98
C ILE A 46 4.26 5.18 -1.85
N SER A 47 3.96 4.24 -0.96
CA SER A 47 4.81 3.93 0.18
C SER A 47 6.03 3.10 -0.23
N ALA A 48 7.16 3.43 0.39
CA ALA A 48 8.31 2.54 0.54
C ALA A 48 8.87 2.73 1.95
N VAL A 49 9.21 1.64 2.62
CA VAL A 49 9.65 1.65 4.02
C VAL A 49 11.03 1.01 4.15
N LEU A 50 11.98 1.73 4.75
CA LEU A 50 13.31 1.21 5.08
C LEU A 50 13.35 0.82 6.57
N ILE A 51 13.77 -0.41 6.85
CA ILE A 51 14.02 -0.91 8.21
C ILE A 51 15.52 -1.16 8.33
N THR A 52 16.16 -0.53 9.32
CA THR A 52 17.62 -0.49 9.41
C THR A 52 18.18 -1.32 10.56
N SER A 53 19.36 -1.92 10.33
CA SER A 53 20.17 -2.54 11.39
C SER A 53 21.65 -2.55 11.04
N SER A 54 22.49 -2.94 11.98
CA SER A 54 23.94 -3.16 11.76
C SER A 54 24.25 -4.36 10.87
N ALA A 55 23.30 -5.30 10.73
CA ALA A 55 23.45 -6.47 9.84
C ALA A 55 23.04 -6.17 8.39
N GLY A 56 22.57 -4.97 8.11
CA GLY A 56 22.04 -4.53 6.83
C GLY A 56 20.58 -4.06 6.96
N HIS A 57 19.97 -3.69 5.83
CA HIS A 57 18.66 -3.07 5.78
C HIS A 57 17.65 -3.95 5.00
N VAL A 58 16.39 -3.74 5.31
CA VAL A 58 15.25 -4.27 4.55
C VAL A 58 14.47 -3.10 3.99
N LEU A 59 14.15 -3.15 2.70
CA LEU A 59 13.25 -2.22 2.04
C LEU A 59 11.94 -2.94 1.74
N ILE A 60 10.80 -2.32 2.01
CA ILE A 60 9.48 -2.81 1.59
C ILE A 60 9.00 -1.93 0.45
N ASP A 61 8.74 -2.54 -0.71
CA ASP A 61 8.38 -1.97 -2.00
C ASP A 61 9.44 -1.05 -2.63
N GLY A 62 9.32 -0.85 -3.93
CA GLY A 62 10.23 -0.03 -4.73
C GLY A 62 9.56 1.18 -5.38
N GLY A 63 8.25 1.34 -5.16
CA GLY A 63 7.47 2.37 -5.83
C GLY A 63 7.30 2.12 -7.33
N ALA A 64 6.77 3.11 -8.04
CA ALA A 64 6.60 3.10 -9.48
C ALA A 64 7.95 3.19 -10.23
N PRO A 65 8.02 2.91 -11.55
CA PRO A 65 9.29 2.78 -12.29
C PRO A 65 10.25 3.96 -12.20
N LYS A 66 9.76 5.19 -11.93
CA LYS A 66 10.62 6.39 -11.77
C LYS A 66 10.92 6.74 -10.31
N SER A 67 10.34 6.03 -9.34
CA SER A 67 10.52 6.28 -7.90
C SER A 67 11.92 5.94 -7.35
N PRO A 68 12.72 5.01 -7.93
CA PRO A 68 14.03 4.65 -7.39
C PRO A 68 14.94 5.81 -7.14
N ARG A 69 14.99 6.79 -8.03
CA ARG A 69 15.82 7.99 -7.85
C ARG A 69 15.50 8.70 -6.54
N GLN A 70 14.21 8.95 -6.28
CA GLN A 70 13.79 9.63 -5.06
C GLN A 70 14.02 8.75 -3.82
N ILE A 71 13.73 7.45 -3.90
CA ILE A 71 13.97 6.50 -2.79
C ILE A 71 15.46 6.45 -2.42
N VAL A 72 16.36 6.39 -3.41
CA VAL A 72 17.83 6.41 -3.20
C VAL A 72 18.28 7.73 -2.57
N GLU A 73 17.76 8.86 -3.05
CA GLU A 73 18.06 10.18 -2.48
C GLU A 73 17.58 10.25 -1.01
N HIS A 74 16.40 9.70 -0.70
CA HIS A 74 15.85 9.64 0.66
C HIS A 74 16.69 8.79 1.60
N ILE A 75 17.09 7.58 1.16
CA ILE A 75 17.94 6.68 1.94
C ILE A 75 19.27 7.37 2.29
N ARG A 76 19.90 8.02 1.31
CA ARG A 76 21.15 8.78 1.50
C ARG A 76 20.97 9.98 2.42
N LYS A 77 19.86 10.72 2.29
CA LYS A 77 19.54 11.87 3.14
C LYS A 77 19.36 11.48 4.62
N LEU A 78 18.87 10.27 4.86
CA LEU A 78 18.78 9.69 6.20
C LEU A 78 20.14 9.17 6.73
N GLY A 79 21.22 9.23 5.94
CA GLY A 79 22.55 8.77 6.31
C GLY A 79 22.82 7.28 6.07
N PHE A 80 21.91 6.58 5.37
CA PHE A 80 22.07 5.18 5.04
C PHE A 80 22.59 4.97 3.61
N LYS A 81 23.05 3.75 3.32
CA LYS A 81 23.55 3.36 2.00
C LYS A 81 22.57 2.36 1.36
N VAL A 82 22.31 2.55 0.08
CA VAL A 82 21.45 1.62 -0.70
C VAL A 82 22.11 0.25 -0.80
N GLU A 83 23.44 0.23 -0.86
CA GLU A 83 24.27 -0.98 -0.95
C GLU A 83 24.17 -1.86 0.33
N ASP A 84 23.67 -1.32 1.44
CA ASP A 84 23.43 -2.06 2.68
C ASP A 84 22.06 -2.74 2.74
N ILE A 85 21.19 -2.53 1.74
CA ILE A 85 19.93 -3.25 1.63
C ILE A 85 20.23 -4.71 1.24
N ARG A 86 19.77 -5.65 2.07
CA ARG A 86 19.94 -7.11 1.87
C ARG A 86 18.69 -7.77 1.31
N TYR A 87 17.51 -7.27 1.71
CA TYR A 87 16.24 -7.76 1.21
C TYR A 87 15.37 -6.59 0.73
N ILE A 88 14.67 -6.81 -0.39
CA ILE A 88 13.55 -5.99 -0.83
C ILE A 88 12.31 -6.87 -0.77
N LEU A 89 11.33 -6.48 0.05
CA LEU A 89 10.07 -7.20 0.21
C LEU A 89 9.03 -6.57 -0.71
N ASN A 90 8.27 -7.41 -1.39
CA ASN A 90 7.17 -6.92 -2.23
C ASN A 90 5.85 -7.07 -1.47
N SER A 91 4.99 -6.05 -1.55
CA SER A 91 3.61 -6.13 -1.08
C SER A 91 2.74 -6.78 -2.13
N HIS A 92 2.74 -6.28 -3.36
CA HIS A 92 2.11 -6.89 -4.51
C HIS A 92 2.78 -6.44 -5.82
N ALA A 93 2.49 -7.14 -6.91
CA ALA A 93 3.28 -7.03 -8.14
C ALA A 93 2.74 -6.00 -9.16
N HIS A 94 1.94 -4.99 -8.73
CA HIS A 94 1.60 -3.88 -9.60
C HIS A 94 2.79 -2.97 -9.82
N HIS A 95 2.83 -2.32 -11.00
CA HIS A 95 3.96 -1.51 -11.44
C HIS A 95 4.21 -0.26 -10.57
N ASP A 96 3.23 0.22 -9.82
CA ASP A 96 3.38 1.34 -8.89
C ASP A 96 4.02 0.94 -7.54
N HIS A 97 4.10 -0.36 -7.23
CA HIS A 97 4.78 -0.89 -6.04
C HIS A 97 6.05 -1.67 -6.38
N ALA A 98 6.01 -2.47 -7.44
CA ALA A 98 7.13 -3.31 -7.86
C ALA A 98 7.98 -2.69 -8.97
N GLY A 99 7.50 -1.66 -9.67
CA GLY A 99 8.16 -1.12 -10.86
C GLY A 99 9.55 -0.54 -10.63
N GLY A 100 9.84 -0.04 -9.44
CA GLY A 100 11.17 0.44 -9.05
C GLY A 100 12.10 -0.63 -8.48
N ILE A 101 11.59 -1.82 -8.15
CA ILE A 101 12.39 -2.90 -7.55
C ILE A 101 13.60 -3.32 -8.42
N PRO A 102 13.48 -3.47 -9.76
CA PRO A 102 14.60 -3.89 -10.59
C PRO A 102 15.83 -2.96 -10.49
N GLU A 103 15.61 -1.65 -10.49
CA GLU A 103 16.67 -0.66 -10.33
C GLU A 103 17.28 -0.69 -8.92
N LEU A 104 16.43 -0.74 -7.90
CA LEU A 104 16.86 -0.81 -6.50
C LEU A 104 17.63 -2.11 -6.22
N GLN A 105 17.20 -3.25 -6.80
CA GLN A 105 17.93 -4.50 -6.73
C GLN A 105 19.30 -4.40 -7.39
N LYS A 106 19.39 -3.80 -8.57
CA LYS A 106 20.66 -3.61 -9.28
C LYS A 106 21.64 -2.76 -8.47
N LEU A 107 21.16 -1.72 -7.79
CA LEU A 107 21.98 -0.83 -6.97
C LEU A 107 22.45 -1.49 -5.67
N SER A 108 21.58 -2.27 -5.03
CA SER A 108 21.86 -2.86 -3.71
C SER A 108 22.44 -4.28 -3.76
N GLY A 109 22.18 -5.00 -4.84
CA GLY A 109 22.46 -6.46 -4.90
C GLY A 109 21.51 -7.29 -4.02
N ALA A 110 20.44 -6.70 -3.51
CA ALA A 110 19.51 -7.36 -2.60
C ALA A 110 18.80 -8.58 -3.21
N THR A 111 18.37 -9.50 -2.35
CA THR A 111 17.42 -10.54 -2.74
C THR A 111 16.00 -10.00 -2.60
N VAL A 112 15.20 -10.09 -3.66
CA VAL A 112 13.78 -9.72 -3.62
C VAL A 112 12.97 -10.89 -3.05
N LEU A 113 12.03 -10.59 -2.15
CA LEU A 113 11.14 -11.57 -1.53
C LEU A 113 9.71 -11.28 -1.97
N ALA A 114 9.05 -12.31 -2.51
CA ALA A 114 7.67 -12.20 -3.01
C ALA A 114 6.88 -13.49 -2.74
N SER A 115 5.56 -13.40 -2.73
CA SER A 115 4.69 -14.58 -2.65
C SER A 115 4.82 -15.44 -3.93
N PRO A 116 4.41 -16.73 -3.89
CA PRO A 116 4.38 -17.56 -5.08
C PRO A 116 3.58 -16.95 -6.23
N ASP A 117 2.42 -16.33 -5.93
CA ASP A 117 1.53 -15.74 -6.92
C ASP A 117 2.03 -14.41 -7.49
N SER A 118 2.98 -13.73 -6.84
CA SER A 118 3.67 -12.56 -7.37
C SER A 118 4.90 -12.92 -8.20
N LEU A 119 5.43 -14.16 -8.07
CA LEU A 119 6.73 -14.55 -8.62
C LEU A 119 6.81 -14.36 -10.13
N GLU A 120 5.82 -14.86 -10.87
CA GLU A 120 5.82 -14.80 -12.35
C GLU A 120 5.78 -13.35 -12.85
N VAL A 121 4.93 -12.52 -12.24
CA VAL A 121 4.81 -11.09 -12.61
C VAL A 121 6.12 -10.36 -12.36
N ILE A 122 6.72 -10.55 -11.18
CA ILE A 122 7.98 -9.87 -10.79
C ILE A 122 9.15 -10.36 -11.66
N ALA A 123 9.25 -11.68 -11.92
CA ALA A 123 10.35 -12.26 -12.68
C ALA A 123 10.26 -11.97 -14.18
N SER A 124 9.05 -11.90 -14.75
CA SER A 124 8.84 -11.60 -16.15
C SER A 124 8.68 -10.10 -16.45
N GLY A 125 8.20 -9.34 -15.45
CA GLY A 125 7.78 -7.97 -15.62
C GLY A 125 6.44 -7.80 -16.36
N GLN A 126 5.72 -8.89 -16.65
CA GLN A 126 4.45 -8.86 -17.37
C GLN A 126 3.27 -8.96 -16.38
N PRO A 127 2.22 -8.13 -16.56
CA PRO A 127 1.03 -8.20 -15.70
C PRO A 127 0.33 -9.56 -15.78
N ASP A 128 -0.21 -10.04 -14.66
CA ASP A 128 -1.07 -11.23 -14.62
C ASP A 128 -2.39 -10.93 -15.35
N ARG A 129 -2.71 -11.74 -16.38
CA ARG A 129 -3.98 -11.64 -17.11
C ARG A 129 -5.20 -11.93 -16.24
N ALA A 130 -5.02 -12.60 -15.12
CA ALA A 130 -6.08 -12.90 -14.18
C ALA A 130 -6.31 -11.77 -13.16
N ASP A 131 -5.44 -10.76 -13.13
CA ASP A 131 -5.62 -9.61 -12.25
C ASP A 131 -6.91 -8.85 -12.61
N PRO A 132 -7.75 -8.49 -11.63
CA PRO A 132 -8.97 -7.73 -11.88
C PRO A 132 -8.72 -6.39 -12.57
N GLN A 133 -7.55 -5.81 -12.42
CA GLN A 133 -7.15 -4.52 -13.01
C GLN A 133 -6.34 -4.68 -14.31
N PHE A 134 -6.18 -5.90 -14.84
CA PHE A 134 -5.32 -6.20 -16.00
C PHE A 134 -5.41 -5.19 -17.15
N PRO A 135 -6.61 -4.66 -17.55
CA PRO A 135 -6.71 -3.68 -18.63
C PRO A 135 -5.95 -2.36 -18.39
N HIS A 136 -5.61 -2.05 -17.14
CA HIS A 136 -4.92 -0.81 -16.75
C HIS A 136 -3.49 -1.04 -16.26
N LEU A 137 -3.03 -2.30 -16.21
CA LEU A 137 -1.70 -2.62 -15.72
C LEU A 137 -0.64 -2.46 -16.81
N GLU A 138 0.48 -1.86 -16.44
CA GLU A 138 1.63 -1.68 -17.32
C GLU A 138 2.70 -2.73 -17.01
N ALA A 139 3.45 -3.13 -18.04
CA ALA A 139 4.64 -3.96 -17.89
C ALA A 139 5.76 -3.16 -17.21
N MET A 140 6.59 -3.85 -16.45
CA MET A 140 7.76 -3.30 -15.77
C MET A 140 9.04 -4.07 -16.17
N ALA A 141 10.21 -3.60 -15.77
CA ALA A 141 11.42 -4.36 -15.97
C ALA A 141 11.43 -5.63 -15.10
N PRO A 142 11.98 -6.77 -15.59
CA PRO A 142 12.04 -8.01 -14.82
C PRO A 142 13.04 -7.92 -13.66
N VAL A 143 12.76 -8.65 -12.59
CA VAL A 143 13.63 -8.80 -11.41
C VAL A 143 14.43 -10.10 -11.52
N ALA A 144 15.75 -10.02 -11.44
CA ALA A 144 16.62 -11.15 -11.71
C ALA A 144 16.74 -12.17 -10.56
N LYS A 145 16.65 -11.73 -9.29
CA LYS A 145 16.90 -12.56 -8.11
C LYS A 145 15.73 -12.47 -7.14
N VAL A 146 14.81 -13.41 -7.27
CA VAL A 146 13.61 -13.49 -6.42
C VAL A 146 13.66 -14.77 -5.58
N ARG A 147 13.40 -14.64 -4.29
CA ARG A 147 13.15 -15.75 -3.36
C ARG A 147 11.66 -15.75 -3.01
N VAL A 148 11.04 -16.89 -3.15
CA VAL A 148 9.66 -17.09 -2.70
C VAL A 148 9.60 -17.12 -1.18
N VAL A 149 8.59 -16.46 -0.62
CA VAL A 149 8.19 -16.56 0.79
C VAL A 149 6.81 -17.19 0.89
N HIS A 150 6.50 -17.80 2.02
CA HIS A 150 5.23 -18.45 2.29
C HIS A 150 4.42 -17.70 3.35
N ASP A 151 3.10 -17.92 3.41
CA ASP A 151 2.25 -17.33 4.43
C ASP A 151 2.72 -17.73 5.83
N GLY A 152 2.86 -16.74 6.70
CA GLY A 152 3.38 -16.93 8.07
C GLY A 152 4.90 -17.08 8.16
N GLU A 153 5.63 -17.09 7.05
CA GLU A 153 7.09 -17.21 7.07
C GLU A 153 7.74 -16.04 7.82
N VAL A 154 8.75 -16.37 8.62
CA VAL A 154 9.55 -15.39 9.37
C VAL A 154 10.88 -15.16 8.66
N VAL A 155 11.08 -13.96 8.17
CA VAL A 155 12.31 -13.48 7.54
C VAL A 155 13.18 -12.79 8.59
N ARG A 156 14.47 -13.16 8.66
CA ARG A 156 15.42 -12.61 9.64
C ARG A 156 16.62 -11.96 8.96
N LEU A 157 17.02 -10.81 9.47
CA LEU A 157 18.26 -10.12 9.10
C LEU A 157 18.86 -9.47 10.36
N GLY A 158 19.79 -10.19 11.01
CA GLY A 158 20.29 -9.78 12.32
C GLY A 158 19.13 -9.57 13.33
N PRO A 159 18.99 -8.37 13.91
CA PRO A 159 17.91 -8.08 14.86
C PRO A 159 16.55 -7.85 14.19
N ILE A 160 16.50 -7.63 12.87
CA ILE A 160 15.22 -7.44 12.15
C ILE A 160 14.55 -8.81 11.99
N VAL A 161 13.31 -8.90 12.45
CA VAL A 161 12.46 -10.10 12.34
C VAL A 161 11.12 -9.66 11.75
N LEU A 162 10.85 -10.08 10.50
CA LEU A 162 9.59 -9.79 9.81
C LEU A 162 8.78 -11.07 9.64
N LYS A 163 7.47 -10.93 9.62
CA LYS A 163 6.55 -12.02 9.29
C LYS A 163 5.72 -11.64 8.08
N ALA A 164 5.65 -12.55 7.10
CA ALA A 164 4.77 -12.43 5.94
C ALA A 164 3.35 -12.83 6.30
N HIS A 165 2.36 -12.05 5.84
CA HIS A 165 0.94 -12.35 5.93
C HIS A 165 0.34 -12.21 4.55
N PHE A 166 -0.10 -13.30 3.94
CA PHE A 166 -0.75 -13.21 2.65
C PHE A 166 -2.09 -12.50 2.76
N THR A 167 -2.27 -11.49 1.95
CA THR A 167 -3.47 -10.65 1.89
C THR A 167 -3.96 -10.52 0.43
N PRO A 168 -4.31 -11.67 -0.21
CA PRO A 168 -4.77 -11.68 -1.59
C PRO A 168 -6.14 -11.01 -1.75
N GLY A 169 -6.48 -10.70 -3.01
CA GLY A 169 -7.77 -10.13 -3.39
C GLY A 169 -7.62 -8.90 -4.29
N HIS A 170 -6.82 -7.91 -3.88
CA HIS A 170 -6.41 -6.81 -4.75
C HIS A 170 -5.55 -7.35 -5.92
N THR A 171 -4.59 -8.18 -5.59
CA THR A 171 -3.90 -9.12 -6.49
C THR A 171 -3.93 -10.51 -5.88
N LYS A 172 -3.58 -11.55 -6.63
CA LYS A 172 -3.43 -12.91 -6.08
C LYS A 172 -2.28 -13.02 -5.09
N GLY A 173 -1.19 -12.28 -5.35
CA GLY A 173 0.06 -12.36 -4.61
C GLY A 173 0.19 -11.36 -3.45
N GLY A 174 -0.87 -10.66 -3.09
CA GLY A 174 -0.86 -9.65 -2.04
C GLY A 174 -0.24 -10.14 -0.72
N THR A 175 0.67 -9.37 -0.15
CA THR A 175 1.43 -9.72 1.06
C THR A 175 1.62 -8.51 1.95
N SER A 176 1.10 -8.57 3.17
CA SER A 176 1.36 -7.60 4.23
C SER A 176 2.50 -8.09 5.12
N TRP A 177 3.22 -7.18 5.74
CA TRP A 177 4.40 -7.49 6.56
C TRP A 177 4.27 -6.93 7.95
N THR A 178 4.69 -7.70 8.96
CA THR A 178 4.74 -7.24 10.35
C THR A 178 6.12 -7.42 10.95
N TRP A 179 6.50 -6.50 11.83
CA TRP A 179 7.73 -6.56 12.64
C TRP A 179 7.55 -5.75 13.92
N GLN A 180 8.53 -5.82 14.79
CA GLN A 180 8.62 -4.95 15.95
C GLN A 180 9.73 -3.92 15.76
N SER A 181 9.48 -2.70 16.20
CA SER A 181 10.47 -1.63 16.29
C SER A 181 10.46 -1.03 17.69
N THR A 182 11.63 -0.58 18.17
CA THR A 182 11.78 -0.06 19.53
C THR A 182 12.30 1.37 19.49
N GLU A 183 11.64 2.25 20.21
CA GLU A 183 12.06 3.64 20.40
C GLU A 183 11.94 4.03 21.88
N ASN A 184 13.00 4.59 22.46
CA ASN A 184 13.03 5.01 23.86
C ASN A 184 12.56 3.92 24.85
N GLY A 185 12.95 2.66 24.60
CA GLY A 185 12.59 1.50 25.43
C GLY A 185 11.16 0.98 25.24
N ARG A 186 10.35 1.61 24.37
CA ARG A 186 9.00 1.16 24.04
C ARG A 186 9.00 0.38 22.74
N VAL A 187 8.49 -0.85 22.78
CA VAL A 187 8.26 -1.69 21.59
C VAL A 187 6.92 -1.32 20.95
N ALA A 188 6.88 -1.23 19.63
CA ALA A 188 5.66 -1.07 18.85
C ALA A 188 5.56 -2.19 17.79
N ASN A 189 4.35 -2.72 17.62
CA ASN A 189 4.00 -3.64 16.54
C ASN A 189 3.74 -2.85 15.26
N MET A 190 4.63 -3.01 14.29
CA MET A 190 4.61 -2.34 13.00
C MET A 190 3.90 -3.19 11.97
N VAL A 191 3.08 -2.57 11.14
CA VAL A 191 2.40 -3.22 10.02
C VAL A 191 2.65 -2.41 8.74
N TYR A 192 3.15 -3.08 7.71
CA TYR A 192 3.03 -2.63 6.33
C TYR A 192 1.88 -3.40 5.70
N ALA A 193 0.74 -2.73 5.53
CA ALA A 193 -0.44 -3.36 4.95
C ALA A 193 -0.44 -3.19 3.43
N ASP A 194 -0.60 -4.31 2.73
CA ASP A 194 -0.89 -4.34 1.31
C ASP A 194 -2.25 -3.68 0.99
N SER A 195 -2.52 -3.44 -0.30
CA SER A 195 -3.79 -2.95 -0.77
C SER A 195 -4.92 -3.95 -0.49
N LEU A 196 -5.97 -3.50 0.22
CA LEU A 196 -7.17 -4.30 0.51
C LEU A 196 -8.37 -3.88 -0.34
N TYR A 197 -8.15 -3.01 -1.32
CA TYR A 197 -9.23 -2.40 -2.10
C TYR A 197 -9.59 -3.29 -3.29
N ALA A 198 -10.87 -3.70 -3.35
CA ALA A 198 -11.44 -4.42 -4.47
C ALA A 198 -11.59 -3.47 -5.66
N MET A 199 -10.62 -3.47 -6.55
CA MET A 199 -10.57 -2.64 -7.75
C MET A 199 -10.56 -3.53 -8.99
N SER A 200 -11.18 -3.07 -10.07
CA SER A 200 -11.18 -3.75 -11.36
C SER A 200 -11.06 -2.74 -12.49
N GLY A 201 -10.52 -3.20 -13.62
CA GLY A 201 -10.47 -2.42 -14.85
C GLY A 201 -11.82 -2.36 -15.56
N ASP A 202 -11.88 -1.53 -16.61
CA ASP A 202 -13.10 -1.30 -17.38
C ASP A 202 -13.68 -2.60 -17.93
N GLY A 203 -14.97 -2.80 -17.73
CA GLY A 203 -15.69 -3.99 -18.21
C GLY A 203 -15.47 -5.25 -17.37
N VAL A 204 -14.62 -5.22 -16.35
CA VAL A 204 -14.38 -6.33 -15.43
C VAL A 204 -15.22 -6.15 -14.18
N ARG A 205 -16.03 -7.15 -13.82
CA ARG A 205 -16.73 -7.19 -12.53
C ARG A 205 -15.83 -7.91 -11.52
N PHE A 206 -15.49 -7.24 -10.43
CA PHE A 206 -14.64 -7.80 -9.38
C PHE A 206 -15.23 -9.10 -8.81
N SER A 207 -16.53 -9.09 -8.50
CA SER A 207 -17.24 -10.22 -7.91
C SER A 207 -17.52 -11.39 -8.87
N ALA A 208 -17.22 -11.24 -10.15
CA ALA A 208 -17.51 -12.24 -11.18
C ALA A 208 -16.40 -12.31 -12.24
N ASN A 209 -15.15 -12.15 -11.83
CA ASN A 209 -13.99 -12.32 -12.69
C ASN A 209 -13.70 -13.82 -12.89
N PRO A 210 -13.89 -14.38 -14.09
CA PRO A 210 -13.68 -15.80 -14.34
C PRO A 210 -12.19 -16.22 -14.25
N ALA A 211 -11.26 -15.27 -14.40
CA ALA A 211 -9.83 -15.51 -14.30
C ALA A 211 -9.34 -15.50 -12.85
N TYR A 212 -10.14 -14.89 -11.94
CA TYR A 212 -9.89 -14.91 -10.51
C TYR A 212 -11.22 -15.11 -9.74
N PRO A 213 -11.80 -16.31 -9.79
CA PRO A 213 -13.13 -16.57 -9.21
C PRO A 213 -13.19 -16.37 -7.70
N ASP A 214 -12.07 -16.56 -6.99
CA ASP A 214 -11.97 -16.47 -5.54
C ASP A 214 -11.63 -15.05 -5.05
N ALA A 215 -11.53 -14.03 -5.92
CA ALA A 215 -11.11 -12.67 -5.56
C ALA A 215 -11.94 -12.07 -4.42
N LEU A 216 -13.27 -12.28 -4.43
CA LEU A 216 -14.16 -11.79 -3.39
C LEU A 216 -13.84 -12.43 -2.02
N ALA A 217 -13.79 -13.75 -1.96
CA ALA A 217 -13.47 -14.45 -0.71
C ALA A 217 -12.06 -14.12 -0.22
N ALA A 218 -11.10 -13.95 -1.15
CA ALA A 218 -9.74 -13.57 -0.84
C ALA A 218 -9.65 -12.18 -0.20
N VAL A 219 -10.31 -11.16 -0.77
CA VAL A 219 -10.28 -9.81 -0.21
C VAL A 219 -11.02 -9.73 1.12
N GLU A 220 -12.13 -10.43 1.30
CA GLU A 220 -12.84 -10.51 2.59
C GLU A 220 -11.97 -11.13 3.68
N GLY A 221 -11.29 -12.23 3.37
CA GLY A 221 -10.32 -12.88 4.26
C GLY A 221 -9.14 -11.98 4.61
N SER A 222 -8.63 -11.21 3.64
CA SER A 222 -7.53 -10.26 3.83
C SER A 222 -7.92 -9.07 4.69
N ILE A 223 -9.12 -8.53 4.51
CA ILE A 223 -9.68 -7.48 5.36
C ILE A 223 -9.79 -7.98 6.81
N ALA A 224 -10.34 -9.18 7.02
CA ALA A 224 -10.46 -9.77 8.34
C ALA A 224 -9.08 -10.05 8.99
N ARG A 225 -8.10 -10.49 8.19
CA ARG A 225 -6.72 -10.72 8.66
C ARG A 225 -6.09 -9.42 9.15
N ILE A 226 -6.13 -8.33 8.38
CA ILE A 226 -5.55 -7.05 8.79
C ILE A 226 -6.28 -6.45 10.00
N GLU A 227 -7.60 -6.61 10.10
CA GLU A 227 -8.38 -6.18 11.25
C GLU A 227 -7.94 -6.87 12.55
N SER A 228 -7.49 -8.12 12.47
CA SER A 228 -7.11 -8.96 13.63
C SER A 228 -5.63 -8.86 14.04
N ILE A 229 -4.76 -8.27 13.21
CA ILE A 229 -3.32 -8.14 13.50
C ILE A 229 -3.10 -7.15 14.65
N GLU A 230 -2.20 -7.51 15.57
CA GLU A 230 -1.69 -6.56 16.57
C GLU A 230 -0.95 -5.42 15.85
N CYS A 231 -1.44 -4.19 16.03
CA CYS A 231 -1.04 -3.04 15.25
C CYS A 231 -0.94 -1.81 16.13
N ASP A 232 0.28 -1.32 16.34
CA ASP A 232 0.51 -0.03 16.99
C ASP A 232 0.80 1.06 15.94
N VAL A 233 1.45 0.71 14.81
CA VAL A 233 1.80 1.63 13.74
C VAL A 233 1.51 0.98 12.39
N LEU A 234 0.70 1.64 11.58
CA LEU A 234 0.35 1.24 10.22
C LEU A 234 1.04 2.12 9.18
N VAL A 235 1.65 1.49 8.16
CA VAL A 235 1.91 2.09 6.85
C VAL A 235 1.17 1.23 5.82
N ALA A 236 0.27 1.81 5.04
CA ALA A 236 -0.37 1.11 3.93
C ALA A 236 0.40 1.34 2.63
N ALA A 237 0.29 0.44 1.66
CA ALA A 237 0.94 0.55 0.35
C ALA A 237 0.67 1.90 -0.33
N HIS A 238 -0.57 2.43 -0.20
CA HIS A 238 -0.92 3.83 -0.49
C HIS A 238 -1.07 4.60 0.83
N PRO A 239 -0.20 5.58 1.12
CA PRO A 239 -0.08 6.19 2.44
C PRO A 239 -1.34 6.91 2.91
N GLU A 240 -2.07 7.57 2.00
CA GLU A 240 -3.32 8.29 2.31
C GLU A 240 -4.44 7.33 2.74
N LEU A 241 -4.52 6.14 2.14
CA LEU A 241 -5.54 5.15 2.47
C LEU A 241 -5.36 4.62 3.90
N GLY A 242 -4.10 4.50 4.34
CA GLY A 242 -3.73 4.13 5.70
C GLY A 242 -3.79 5.28 6.72
N GLY A 243 -4.08 6.53 6.31
CA GLY A 243 -4.08 7.69 7.20
C GLY A 243 -2.68 8.10 7.68
N LEU A 244 -1.64 7.83 6.86
CA LEU A 244 -0.26 8.15 7.23
C LEU A 244 -0.04 9.67 7.32
N TRP A 245 -0.62 10.45 6.40
CA TRP A 245 -0.40 11.89 6.31
C TRP A 245 -1.02 12.64 7.49
N GLU A 246 -2.17 12.21 7.98
CA GLU A 246 -2.80 12.77 9.18
C GLU A 246 -1.95 12.50 10.43
N ARG A 247 -1.30 11.34 10.52
CA ARG A 247 -0.35 11.03 11.59
C ARG A 247 0.94 11.82 11.44
N LYS A 248 1.47 11.92 10.20
CA LYS A 248 2.66 12.72 9.89
C LYS A 248 2.48 14.19 10.24
N ALA A 249 1.31 14.77 9.98
CA ALA A 249 1.01 16.18 10.30
C ALA A 249 1.11 16.48 11.81
N ARG A 250 0.96 15.47 12.67
CA ARG A 250 1.10 15.60 14.14
C ARG A 250 2.54 15.39 14.65
N GLN A 251 3.45 14.90 13.78
CA GLN A 251 4.83 14.58 14.18
C GLN A 251 5.62 15.77 14.73
N PRO A 252 5.51 17.03 14.21
CA PRO A 252 6.24 18.16 14.78
C PRO A 252 5.95 18.40 16.26
N ALA A 253 4.70 18.14 16.70
CA ALA A 253 4.30 18.35 18.09
C ALA A 253 4.48 17.11 18.97
N ARG A 254 4.49 15.89 18.42
CA ARG A 254 4.43 14.63 19.17
C ARG A 254 5.64 13.71 18.95
N GLY A 255 6.59 14.11 18.11
CA GLY A 255 7.64 13.20 17.65
C GLY A 255 7.05 11.95 16.98
N ASN A 256 7.79 10.86 16.98
CA ASN A 256 7.34 9.61 16.34
C ASN A 256 6.17 8.94 17.08
N ALA A 257 5.85 9.33 18.32
CA ALA A 257 4.62 8.90 18.99
C ALA A 257 3.34 9.33 18.26
N ALA A 258 3.43 10.27 17.29
CA ALA A 258 2.34 10.65 16.41
C ALA A 258 1.84 9.50 15.52
N PHE A 259 2.72 8.54 15.22
CA PHE A 259 2.37 7.39 14.37
C PHE A 259 1.73 6.24 15.12
N ILE A 260 1.78 6.25 16.45
CA ILE A 260 1.11 5.22 17.26
C ILE A 260 -0.40 5.47 17.24
N ASP A 261 -1.10 4.50 16.66
CA ASP A 261 -2.56 4.47 16.53
C ASP A 261 -3.02 3.01 16.49
N ARG A 262 -3.45 2.50 17.64
CA ARG A 262 -3.85 1.10 17.82
C ARG A 262 -5.12 0.72 17.08
N ASP A 263 -5.85 1.68 16.57
CA ASP A 263 -7.03 1.48 15.75
C ASP A 263 -6.72 1.56 14.23
N ALA A 264 -5.49 1.91 13.85
CA ALA A 264 -5.14 2.19 12.46
C ALA A 264 -5.45 1.01 11.52
N CYS A 265 -5.07 -0.22 11.90
CA CYS A 265 -5.34 -1.41 11.09
C CYS A 265 -6.84 -1.72 11.02
N ARG A 266 -7.59 -1.57 12.12
CA ARG A 266 -9.05 -1.73 12.13
C ARG A 266 -9.74 -0.67 11.27
N ASN A 267 -9.29 0.57 11.36
CA ASN A 267 -9.82 1.68 10.54
C ASN A 267 -9.52 1.48 9.05
N TYR A 268 -8.32 0.97 8.71
CA TYR A 268 -7.95 0.63 7.34
C TYR A 268 -8.84 -0.51 6.79
N ALA A 269 -9.01 -1.58 7.56
CA ALA A 269 -9.89 -2.69 7.21
C ALA A 269 -11.35 -2.24 7.04
N ALA A 270 -11.86 -1.35 7.91
CA ALA A 270 -13.20 -0.80 7.81
C ALA A 270 -13.39 0.03 6.53
N LYS A 271 -12.42 0.86 6.15
CA LYS A 271 -12.44 1.59 4.87
C LYS A 271 -12.48 0.64 3.67
N ALA A 272 -11.64 -0.42 3.69
CA ALA A 272 -11.61 -1.43 2.63
C ALA A 272 -12.95 -2.18 2.53
N ARG A 273 -13.59 -2.51 3.65
CA ARG A 273 -14.92 -3.14 3.70
C ARG A 273 -16.00 -2.25 3.08
N ASN A 274 -15.97 -0.94 3.39
CA ASN A 274 -16.89 0.02 2.79
C ASN A 274 -16.66 0.16 1.27
N TRP A 275 -15.40 0.14 0.83
CA TRP A 275 -15.06 0.13 -0.58
C TRP A 275 -15.59 -1.12 -1.28
N LEU A 276 -15.36 -2.30 -0.70
CA LEU A 276 -15.86 -3.58 -1.21
C LEU A 276 -17.39 -3.55 -1.38
N ALA A 277 -18.13 -3.07 -0.37
CA ALA A 277 -19.59 -2.95 -0.45
C ALA A 277 -20.04 -2.07 -1.62
N LYS A 278 -19.33 -0.95 -1.89
CA LYS A 278 -19.57 -0.09 -3.04
C LYS A 278 -19.31 -0.83 -4.35
N THR A 279 -18.15 -1.48 -4.49
CA THR A 279 -17.77 -2.27 -5.67
C THR A 279 -18.83 -3.35 -5.98
N LEU A 280 -19.29 -4.08 -4.97
CA LEU A 280 -20.33 -5.10 -5.15
C LEU A 280 -21.68 -4.52 -5.61
N ALA A 281 -22.05 -3.34 -5.12
CA ALA A 281 -23.26 -2.65 -5.58
C ALA A 281 -23.15 -2.20 -7.05
N GLU A 282 -21.98 -1.72 -7.46
CA GLU A 282 -21.67 -1.35 -8.86
C GLU A 282 -21.69 -2.58 -9.78
N ASP A 283 -21.06 -3.69 -9.38
CA ASP A 283 -21.08 -4.97 -10.09
C ASP A 283 -22.51 -5.50 -10.30
N ALA A 284 -23.34 -5.42 -9.24
CA ALA A 284 -24.73 -5.86 -9.32
C ALA A 284 -25.56 -4.95 -10.25
N ALA A 285 -25.30 -3.65 -10.27
CA ALA A 285 -25.95 -2.72 -11.20
C ALA A 285 -25.56 -3.00 -12.66
N ALA A 286 -24.25 -3.24 -12.91
CA ALA A 286 -23.74 -3.58 -14.24
C ALA A 286 -24.34 -4.91 -14.76
N ALA A 287 -24.48 -5.92 -13.87
CA ALA A 287 -25.11 -7.19 -14.22
C ALA A 287 -26.57 -7.01 -14.67
N ARG A 288 -27.36 -6.20 -13.95
CA ARG A 288 -28.76 -5.89 -14.33
C ARG A 288 -28.86 -5.13 -15.65
N ALA A 289 -27.96 -4.17 -15.90
CA ALA A 289 -27.93 -3.42 -17.15
C ALA A 289 -27.56 -4.31 -18.36
N GLY A 290 -26.66 -5.27 -18.20
CA GLY A 290 -26.27 -6.23 -19.23
C GLY A 290 -27.38 -7.24 -19.57
N THR A 291 -28.22 -7.62 -18.62
CA THR A 291 -29.37 -8.52 -18.85
C THR A 291 -30.56 -7.80 -19.48
N ALA A 292 -30.72 -6.50 -19.27
CA ALA A 292 -31.81 -5.70 -19.87
C ALA A 292 -31.61 -5.42 -21.37
N ARG A 293 -30.42 -5.69 -21.93
CA ARG A 293 -30.08 -5.48 -23.36
C ARG A 293 -30.11 -6.77 -24.20
N LYS A 294 -30.46 -7.92 -23.62
CA LYS A 294 -30.70 -9.19 -24.31
C LYS A 294 -32.19 -9.45 -24.41
#